data_54f805c2517880bcf69262ccdb01d145
#
_entry.id   54f805c2517880bcf69262ccdb01d145
#
_cell.length_a   1.000
_cell.length_b   1.000
_cell.length_c   1.000
_cell.angle_alpha   90.00
_cell.angle_beta   90.00
_cell.angle_gamma   90.00
#
_symmetry.space_group_name_H-M   'P 1'
#
loop_
_entity.id
_entity.type
_entity.pdbx_description
1 polymer ?
#
loop_
_entity_poly.entity_id
_entity_poly.type
_entity_poly.pdbx_seq_one_letter_code
_entity_poly.pdbx_strand_id
1 'polypeptide(L)'
;VKNEDYFAGAANIDKVIFKIVTDDSAKALQLQNGELDLAQVTPKDSVAFKNSQELTVYDMTTADYRGILYNFWNEYWQKNADLIPAISYAIDRQAIVDAVMLGKGVVAYSPIQMNKYNYDGVEKYDYDPAKAEAALAAAGCEKDAEGFWCRKGERISFTINATPGD
;
A
#
# COMPACT_ATOMS: atom_id res chain seq x y z
N VAL A 1 -27.81 8.95 -17.42
CA VAL A 1 -28.99 8.58 -18.21
C VAL A 1 -28.51 7.94 -19.50
N LYS A 2 -29.20 6.92 -19.96
CA LYS A 2 -28.90 6.20 -21.19
C LYS A 2 -28.90 7.15 -22.41
N ASN A 3 -27.93 6.94 -23.30
CA ASN A 3 -27.87 7.56 -24.62
C ASN A 3 -28.29 6.51 -25.66
N GLU A 4 -29.46 6.69 -26.24
CA GLU A 4 -29.99 5.76 -27.25
C GLU A 4 -29.21 5.82 -28.56
N ASP A 5 -28.60 6.97 -28.87
CA ASP A 5 -27.81 7.23 -30.10
C ASP A 5 -26.32 7.02 -29.91
N TYR A 6 -25.89 6.25 -28.87
CA TYR A 6 -24.49 5.99 -28.65
C TYR A 6 -23.89 5.16 -29.78
N PHE A 7 -22.75 5.59 -30.34
CA PHE A 7 -22.15 5.02 -31.56
C PHE A 7 -21.83 3.51 -31.47
N ALA A 8 -21.57 3.00 -30.24
CA ALA A 8 -21.30 1.57 -29.99
C ALA A 8 -22.56 0.78 -29.55
N GLY A 9 -23.76 1.36 -29.72
CA GLY A 9 -25.04 0.80 -29.32
C GLY A 9 -25.53 1.34 -27.97
N ALA A 10 -26.83 1.36 -27.80
CA ALA A 10 -27.46 1.85 -26.57
C ALA A 10 -27.05 0.98 -25.36
N ALA A 11 -26.85 1.61 -24.22
CA ALA A 11 -26.54 0.90 -22.98
C ALA A 11 -27.74 0.06 -22.49
N ASN A 12 -27.44 -1.05 -21.81
CA ASN A 12 -28.49 -1.90 -21.19
C ASN A 12 -29.05 -1.30 -19.89
N ILE A 13 -28.35 -0.32 -19.31
CA ILE A 13 -28.74 0.35 -18.06
C ILE A 13 -29.27 1.74 -18.40
N ASP A 14 -30.46 2.09 -17.91
CA ASP A 14 -31.12 3.36 -18.21
C ASP A 14 -30.51 4.53 -17.43
N LYS A 15 -30.07 4.31 -16.19
CA LYS A 15 -29.54 5.34 -15.32
C LYS A 15 -28.51 4.80 -14.35
N VAL A 16 -27.41 5.51 -14.21
CA VAL A 16 -26.39 5.28 -13.17
C VAL A 16 -26.36 6.50 -12.25
N ILE A 17 -26.37 6.27 -10.94
CA ILE A 17 -26.28 7.30 -9.92
C ILE A 17 -24.98 7.07 -9.13
N PHE A 18 -24.07 8.02 -9.20
CA PHE A 18 -22.85 8.00 -8.38
C PHE A 18 -23.15 8.67 -7.04
N LYS A 19 -23.08 7.89 -5.95
CA LYS A 19 -23.22 8.36 -4.57
C LYS A 19 -21.83 8.46 -3.95
N ILE A 20 -21.45 9.64 -3.48
CA ILE A 20 -20.17 9.85 -2.79
C ILE A 20 -20.35 9.46 -1.32
N VAL A 21 -19.65 8.40 -0.89
CA VAL A 21 -19.58 7.93 0.50
C VAL A 21 -18.13 7.86 0.88
N THR A 22 -17.69 8.76 1.77
CA THR A 22 -16.28 8.93 2.13
C THR A 22 -15.78 7.94 3.19
N ASP A 23 -16.68 7.40 4.01
CA ASP A 23 -16.36 6.41 5.02
C ASP A 23 -16.55 5.00 4.45
N ASP A 24 -15.49 4.17 4.50
CA ASP A 24 -15.50 2.82 3.92
C ASP A 24 -16.44 1.87 4.65
N SER A 25 -16.52 1.94 5.98
CA SER A 25 -17.41 1.10 6.76
C SER A 25 -18.89 1.45 6.52
N ALA A 26 -19.20 2.75 6.40
CA ALA A 26 -20.55 3.20 6.02
C ALA A 26 -20.91 2.77 4.59
N LYS A 27 -19.95 2.80 3.67
CA LYS A 27 -20.12 2.31 2.30
C LYS A 27 -20.43 0.81 2.26
N ALA A 28 -19.67 0.01 3.02
CA ALA A 28 -19.91 -1.42 3.13
C ALA A 28 -21.30 -1.74 3.72
N LEU A 29 -21.71 -0.99 4.76
CA LEU A 29 -23.03 -1.16 5.36
C LEU A 29 -24.17 -0.80 4.38
N GLN A 30 -24.04 0.28 3.61
CA GLN A 30 -25.02 0.66 2.59
C GLN A 30 -25.13 -0.38 1.47
N LEU A 31 -24.00 -1.00 1.08
CA LEU A 31 -24.01 -2.10 0.12
C LEU A 31 -24.74 -3.32 0.70
N GLN A 32 -24.48 -3.66 1.96
CA GLN A 32 -25.13 -4.76 2.66
C GLN A 32 -26.66 -4.56 2.78
N ASN A 33 -27.10 -3.33 2.98
CA ASN A 33 -28.52 -2.97 3.11
C ASN A 33 -29.24 -2.80 1.75
N GLY A 34 -28.55 -2.99 0.63
CA GLY A 34 -29.13 -2.79 -0.71
C GLY A 34 -29.34 -1.32 -1.08
N GLU A 35 -28.72 -0.38 -0.37
CA GLU A 35 -28.75 1.04 -0.73
C GLU A 35 -27.77 1.39 -1.86
N LEU A 36 -26.83 0.51 -2.13
CA LEU A 36 -25.87 0.55 -3.21
C LEU A 36 -25.88 -0.78 -3.97
N ASP A 37 -25.86 -0.73 -5.29
CA ASP A 37 -25.78 -1.89 -6.16
C ASP A 37 -24.33 -2.34 -6.40
N LEU A 38 -23.39 -1.39 -6.37
CA LEU A 38 -21.96 -1.60 -6.61
C LEU A 38 -21.13 -0.65 -5.75
N ALA A 39 -20.10 -1.15 -5.09
CA ALA A 39 -19.16 -0.33 -4.36
C ALA A 39 -17.76 -0.94 -4.37
N GLN A 40 -16.74 -0.08 -4.37
CA GLN A 40 -15.39 -0.49 -4.01
C GLN A 40 -15.29 -0.49 -2.48
N VAL A 41 -14.89 -1.62 -1.91
CA VAL A 41 -14.71 -1.80 -0.46
C VAL A 41 -13.27 -2.19 -0.14
N THR A 42 -12.86 -1.97 1.10
CA THR A 42 -11.53 -2.39 1.56
C THR A 42 -11.41 -3.93 1.63
N PRO A 43 -10.21 -4.51 1.59
CA PRO A 43 -10.01 -5.94 1.81
C PRO A 43 -10.67 -6.44 3.10
N LYS A 44 -10.58 -5.65 4.18
CA LYS A 44 -11.18 -5.95 5.48
C LYS A 44 -12.71 -6.04 5.39
N ASP A 45 -13.35 -5.03 4.80
CA ASP A 45 -14.81 -4.97 4.69
C ASP A 45 -15.35 -6.02 3.72
N SER A 46 -14.57 -6.38 2.69
CA SER A 46 -14.96 -7.41 1.71
C SER A 46 -15.14 -8.80 2.32
N VAL A 47 -14.54 -9.07 3.48
CA VAL A 47 -14.69 -10.36 4.19
C VAL A 47 -16.15 -10.64 4.55
N ALA A 48 -16.91 -9.60 4.92
CA ALA A 48 -18.33 -9.73 5.26
C ALA A 48 -19.20 -10.26 4.10
N PHE A 49 -18.76 -10.03 2.86
CA PHE A 49 -19.52 -10.40 1.64
C PHE A 49 -19.07 -11.72 1.02
N LYS A 50 -18.00 -12.34 1.52
CA LYS A 50 -17.40 -13.54 0.92
C LYS A 50 -18.38 -14.71 0.77
N ASN A 51 -19.34 -14.83 1.69
CA ASN A 51 -20.36 -15.89 1.69
C ASN A 51 -21.76 -15.35 1.42
N SER A 52 -21.89 -14.13 0.92
CA SER A 52 -23.20 -13.57 0.54
C SER A 52 -23.78 -14.34 -0.64
N GLN A 53 -25.10 -14.56 -0.62
CA GLN A 53 -25.84 -15.10 -1.76
C GLN A 53 -26.34 -13.99 -2.70
N GLU A 54 -26.35 -12.76 -2.23
CA GLU A 54 -26.90 -11.60 -2.94
C GLU A 54 -25.80 -10.74 -3.58
N LEU A 55 -24.57 -10.79 -3.03
CA LEU A 55 -23.45 -9.97 -3.46
C LEU A 55 -22.30 -10.83 -3.96
N THR A 56 -21.67 -10.41 -5.04
CA THR A 56 -20.45 -11.05 -5.57
C THR A 56 -19.25 -10.14 -5.35
N VAL A 57 -18.18 -10.69 -4.75
CA VAL A 57 -16.92 -9.99 -4.56
C VAL A 57 -15.99 -10.29 -5.73
N TYR A 58 -15.51 -9.23 -6.38
CA TYR A 58 -14.49 -9.30 -7.42
C TYR A 58 -13.20 -8.69 -6.88
N ASP A 59 -12.16 -9.49 -6.78
CA ASP A 59 -10.80 -9.00 -6.47
C ASP A 59 -10.17 -8.46 -7.75
N MET A 60 -9.94 -7.16 -7.77
CA MET A 60 -9.35 -6.48 -8.93
C MET A 60 -7.94 -6.04 -8.61
N THR A 61 -6.99 -6.49 -9.41
CA THR A 61 -5.61 -5.99 -9.32
C THR A 61 -5.55 -4.59 -9.91
N THR A 62 -5.02 -3.64 -9.13
CA THR A 62 -4.86 -2.25 -9.53
C THR A 62 -3.38 -1.92 -9.72
N ALA A 63 -3.10 -0.76 -10.33
CA ALA A 63 -1.76 -0.19 -10.40
C ALA A 63 -1.43 0.67 -9.16
N ASP A 64 -2.25 0.61 -8.13
CA ASP A 64 -2.02 1.34 -6.89
C ASP A 64 -0.73 0.85 -6.20
N TYR A 65 0.08 1.79 -5.76
CA TYR A 65 1.39 1.52 -5.17
C TYR A 65 1.51 2.24 -3.83
N ARG A 66 1.89 1.49 -2.81
CA ARG A 66 2.19 2.01 -1.48
C ARG A 66 3.67 1.86 -1.19
N GLY A 67 4.29 2.94 -0.79
CA GLY A 67 5.73 2.96 -0.51
C GLY A 67 6.14 4.10 0.41
N ILE A 68 7.36 4.04 0.90
CA ILE A 68 7.97 5.11 1.70
C ILE A 68 8.72 6.05 0.76
N LEU A 69 8.33 7.32 0.76
CA LEU A 69 9.03 8.38 0.07
C LEU A 69 9.95 9.11 1.05
N TYR A 70 11.25 9.10 0.75
CA TYR A 70 12.24 9.82 1.53
C TYR A 70 12.32 11.27 1.05
N ASN A 71 12.13 12.22 1.98
CA ASN A 71 12.17 13.64 1.65
C ASN A 71 13.63 14.15 1.59
N PHE A 72 14.25 14.11 0.42
CA PHE A 72 15.60 14.61 0.22
C PHE A 72 15.75 16.15 0.25
N TRP A 73 14.68 16.92 0.41
CA TRP A 73 14.76 18.33 0.79
C TRP A 73 15.13 18.51 2.27
N ASN A 74 14.96 17.45 3.08
CA ASN A 74 15.36 17.44 4.48
C ASN A 74 16.84 17.08 4.58
N GLU A 75 17.61 17.90 5.30
CA GLU A 75 19.05 17.69 5.51
C GLU A 75 19.37 16.33 6.16
N TYR A 76 18.49 15.80 6.98
CA TYR A 76 18.68 14.50 7.58
C TYR A 76 18.87 13.41 6.50
N TRP A 77 17.97 13.35 5.52
CA TRP A 77 18.06 12.35 4.46
C TRP A 77 19.14 12.63 3.44
N GLN A 78 19.52 13.89 3.22
CA GLN A 78 20.70 14.23 2.43
C GLN A 78 21.97 13.65 3.02
N LYS A 79 22.08 13.69 4.37
CA LYS A 79 23.27 13.22 5.11
C LYS A 79 23.26 11.73 5.44
N ASN A 80 22.08 11.08 5.40
CA ASN A 80 21.86 9.72 5.87
C ASN A 80 21.17 8.83 4.81
N ALA A 81 21.33 9.11 3.53
CA ALA A 81 20.75 8.30 2.44
C ALA A 81 21.31 6.86 2.44
N ASP A 82 22.50 6.65 2.94
CA ASP A 82 23.13 5.34 3.11
C ASP A 82 22.45 4.43 4.16
N LEU A 83 21.53 4.96 4.97
CA LEU A 83 20.67 4.16 5.86
C LEU A 83 19.45 3.55 5.15
N ILE A 84 19.08 4.03 3.98
CA ILE A 84 17.87 3.60 3.26
C ILE A 84 17.88 2.10 2.93
N PRO A 85 18.98 1.49 2.47
CA PRO A 85 19.07 0.04 2.27
C PRO A 85 18.79 -0.75 3.55
N ALA A 86 19.36 -0.31 4.68
CA ALA A 86 19.14 -0.97 5.97
C ALA A 86 17.67 -0.93 6.39
N ILE A 87 17.01 0.24 6.26
CA ILE A 87 15.58 0.40 6.53
C ILE A 87 14.76 -0.50 5.60
N SER A 88 15.14 -0.59 4.34
CA SER A 88 14.45 -1.42 3.34
C SER A 88 14.53 -2.91 3.66
N TYR A 89 15.67 -3.42 4.14
CA TYR A 89 15.81 -4.80 4.61
C TYR A 89 15.07 -5.07 5.93
N ALA A 90 14.87 -4.06 6.77
CA ALA A 90 14.19 -4.20 8.06
C ALA A 90 12.66 -4.28 7.95
N ILE A 91 12.06 -3.97 6.79
CA ILE A 91 10.61 -3.95 6.60
C ILE A 91 10.13 -5.28 6.03
N ASP A 92 9.35 -6.01 6.81
CA ASP A 92 8.67 -7.23 6.35
C ASP A 92 7.41 -6.86 5.54
N ARG A 93 7.62 -6.65 4.23
CA ARG A 93 6.54 -6.26 3.32
C ARG A 93 5.53 -7.39 3.12
N GLN A 94 5.99 -8.65 3.17
CA GLN A 94 5.07 -9.78 3.03
C GLN A 94 4.13 -9.86 4.23
N ALA A 95 4.65 -9.70 5.45
CA ALA A 95 3.81 -9.65 6.64
C ALA A 95 2.77 -8.50 6.61
N ILE A 96 3.14 -7.35 6.03
CA ILE A 96 2.20 -6.25 5.80
C ILE A 96 1.10 -6.66 4.81
N VAL A 97 1.46 -7.26 3.68
CA VAL A 97 0.49 -7.76 2.70
C VAL A 97 -0.46 -8.77 3.33
N ASP A 98 0.07 -9.71 4.11
CA ASP A 98 -0.74 -10.78 4.72
C ASP A 98 -1.66 -10.24 5.83
N ALA A 99 -1.16 -9.37 6.70
CA ALA A 99 -1.90 -8.89 7.85
C ALA A 99 -2.86 -7.74 7.53
N VAL A 100 -2.45 -6.79 6.67
CA VAL A 100 -3.23 -5.58 6.36
C VAL A 100 -4.10 -5.78 5.13
N MET A 101 -3.54 -6.36 4.07
CA MET A 101 -4.25 -6.58 2.81
C MET A 101 -4.95 -7.95 2.76
N LEU A 102 -4.85 -8.77 3.82
CA LEU A 102 -5.42 -10.12 3.88
C LEU A 102 -5.01 -10.99 2.69
N GLY A 103 -3.75 -10.85 2.25
CA GLY A 103 -3.20 -11.54 1.09
C GLY A 103 -3.66 -11.00 -0.27
N LYS A 104 -4.43 -9.91 -0.31
CA LYS A 104 -4.96 -9.31 -1.56
C LYS A 104 -4.03 -8.27 -2.20
N GLY A 105 -2.76 -8.29 -1.85
CA GLY A 105 -1.73 -7.44 -2.41
C GLY A 105 -0.54 -8.25 -2.91
N VAL A 106 0.39 -7.57 -3.54
CA VAL A 106 1.67 -8.15 -3.99
C VAL A 106 2.81 -7.25 -3.52
N VAL A 107 3.88 -7.85 -3.00
CA VAL A 107 5.08 -7.07 -2.64
C VAL A 107 5.63 -6.38 -3.88
N ALA A 108 5.81 -5.08 -3.77
CA ALA A 108 6.29 -4.23 -4.85
C ALA A 108 7.79 -3.92 -4.67
N TYR A 109 8.53 -3.94 -5.77
CA TYR A 109 9.95 -3.54 -5.82
C TYR A 109 10.19 -2.30 -6.68
N SER A 110 9.15 -1.80 -7.32
CA SER A 110 9.16 -0.63 -8.20
C SER A 110 7.80 0.05 -8.15
N PRO A 111 7.70 1.36 -8.31
CA PRO A 111 6.42 2.05 -8.43
C PRO A 111 5.65 1.68 -9.70
N ILE A 112 6.32 1.10 -10.71
CA ILE A 112 5.69 0.66 -11.96
C ILE A 112 5.44 -0.84 -11.86
N GLN A 113 4.21 -1.25 -11.52
CA GLN A 113 3.91 -2.63 -11.12
C GLN A 113 3.34 -3.51 -12.22
N MET A 114 2.51 -3.01 -13.08
CA MET A 114 1.56 -3.83 -13.81
C MET A 114 1.60 -3.66 -15.30
N ASN A 115 2.73 -3.63 -15.91
CA ASN A 115 2.73 -3.56 -17.37
C ASN A 115 4.09 -3.83 -17.99
N LYS A 116 4.15 -3.78 -19.29
CA LYS A 116 5.35 -3.92 -20.10
C LYS A 116 6.47 -2.89 -19.80
N TYR A 117 6.22 -1.91 -18.95
CA TYR A 117 7.20 -0.89 -18.57
C TYR A 117 7.88 -1.20 -17.23
N ASN A 118 7.46 -2.26 -16.55
CA ASN A 118 8.16 -2.73 -15.35
C ASN A 118 9.56 -3.21 -15.74
N TYR A 119 10.55 -2.83 -14.94
CA TYR A 119 11.93 -3.27 -15.11
C TYR A 119 12.30 -4.24 -13.98
N ASP A 120 12.55 -5.49 -14.34
CA ASP A 120 12.85 -6.56 -13.38
C ASP A 120 14.27 -6.52 -12.82
N GLY A 121 15.16 -5.71 -13.41
CA GLY A 121 16.54 -5.54 -12.98
C GLY A 121 16.74 -4.55 -11.81
N VAL A 122 15.65 -4.13 -11.14
CA VAL A 122 15.75 -3.31 -9.92
C VAL A 122 16.35 -4.11 -8.78
N GLU A 123 17.14 -3.47 -7.92
CA GLU A 123 17.63 -4.08 -6.70
C GLU A 123 16.47 -4.39 -5.76
N LYS A 124 16.41 -5.65 -5.27
CA LYS A 124 15.33 -6.12 -4.40
C LYS A 124 15.83 -6.20 -2.97
N TYR A 125 15.17 -5.48 -2.09
CA TYR A 125 15.44 -5.49 -0.65
C TYR A 125 14.39 -6.37 0.04
N ASP A 126 14.59 -7.70 -0.02
CA ASP A 126 13.74 -8.63 0.72
C ASP A 126 14.00 -8.50 2.21
N TYR A 127 12.98 -8.80 3.03
CA TYR A 127 13.11 -8.72 4.49
C TYR A 127 14.24 -9.61 4.99
N ASP A 128 15.24 -8.99 5.57
CA ASP A 128 16.43 -9.64 6.11
C ASP A 128 17.02 -8.80 7.25
N PRO A 129 16.63 -9.05 8.50
CA PRO A 129 17.14 -8.30 9.65
C PRO A 129 18.66 -8.36 9.78
N ALA A 130 19.29 -9.48 9.41
CA ALA A 130 20.74 -9.61 9.50
C ALA A 130 21.44 -8.69 8.48
N LYS A 131 20.92 -8.60 7.26
CA LYS A 131 21.42 -7.62 6.28
C LYS A 131 21.13 -6.19 6.69
N ALA A 132 19.98 -5.92 7.32
CA ALA A 132 19.67 -4.60 7.86
C ALA A 132 20.72 -4.17 8.91
N GLU A 133 21.03 -5.04 9.86
CA GLU A 133 22.05 -4.79 10.88
C GLU A 133 23.46 -4.62 10.27
N ALA A 134 23.83 -5.47 9.33
CA ALA A 134 25.10 -5.36 8.62
C ALA A 134 25.22 -4.04 7.83
N ALA A 135 24.15 -3.59 7.19
CA ALA A 135 24.11 -2.33 6.46
C ALA A 135 24.22 -1.11 7.41
N LEU A 136 23.58 -1.16 8.58
CA LEU A 136 23.74 -0.12 9.61
C LEU A 136 25.16 -0.06 10.14
N ALA A 137 25.77 -1.21 10.43
CA ALA A 137 27.16 -1.28 10.87
C ALA A 137 28.12 -0.74 9.80
N ALA A 138 27.92 -1.10 8.54
CA ALA A 138 28.71 -0.59 7.41
C ALA A 138 28.56 0.93 7.22
N ALA A 139 27.40 1.50 7.56
CA ALA A 139 27.14 2.93 7.58
C ALA A 139 27.75 3.65 8.81
N GLY A 140 28.52 2.95 9.66
CA GLY A 140 29.15 3.50 10.86
C GLY A 140 28.18 3.71 12.02
N CYS A 141 27.11 2.91 12.09
CA CYS A 141 26.18 2.92 13.20
C CYS A 141 26.53 1.85 14.23
N GLU A 142 26.30 2.14 15.50
CA GLU A 142 26.55 1.25 16.63
C GLU A 142 25.31 1.21 17.54
N LYS A 143 25.10 0.12 18.28
CA LYS A 143 24.03 0.04 19.27
C LYS A 143 24.49 0.70 20.58
N ASP A 144 23.60 1.50 21.17
CA ASP A 144 23.80 2.00 22.53
C ASP A 144 23.55 0.91 23.59
N ALA A 145 23.72 1.26 24.86
CA ALA A 145 23.53 0.34 25.98
C ALA A 145 22.09 -0.18 26.11
N GLU A 146 21.12 0.50 25.50
CA GLU A 146 19.71 0.12 25.48
C GLU A 146 19.34 -0.66 24.19
N GLY A 147 20.29 -0.85 23.28
CA GLY A 147 20.11 -1.60 22.04
C GLY A 147 19.60 -0.77 20.85
N PHE A 148 19.50 0.54 20.99
CA PHE A 148 19.09 1.43 19.88
C PHE A 148 20.29 1.74 18.97
N TRP A 149 20.03 1.77 17.68
CA TRP A 149 21.02 2.16 16.71
C TRP A 149 21.32 3.67 16.77
N CYS A 150 22.59 3.98 16.87
CA CYS A 150 23.13 5.33 16.94
C CYS A 150 24.14 5.57 15.82
N ARG A 151 24.21 6.81 15.35
CA ARG A 151 25.24 7.29 14.43
C ARG A 151 25.91 8.50 15.05
N LYS A 152 27.24 8.45 15.19
CA LYS A 152 28.04 9.51 15.85
C LYS A 152 27.52 9.86 17.25
N GLY A 153 27.08 8.87 18.00
CA GLY A 153 26.54 9.06 19.36
C GLY A 153 25.10 9.52 19.46
N GLU A 154 24.42 9.80 18.34
CA GLU A 154 23.02 10.18 18.32
C GLU A 154 22.13 9.03 17.83
N ARG A 155 21.01 8.78 18.50
CA ARG A 155 20.05 7.75 18.09
C ARG A 155 19.45 8.07 16.73
N ILE A 156 19.37 7.05 15.86
CA ILE A 156 18.70 7.17 14.58
C ILE A 156 17.19 7.35 14.85
N SER A 157 16.66 8.49 14.46
CA SER A 157 15.24 8.82 14.65
C SER A 157 14.73 9.64 13.48
N PHE A 158 13.54 9.31 13.00
CA PHE A 158 12.86 10.05 11.95
C PHE A 158 11.34 9.92 12.10
N THR A 159 10.62 10.83 11.50
CA THR A 159 9.15 10.83 11.50
C THR A 159 8.63 10.31 10.16
N ILE A 160 7.65 9.43 10.23
CA ILE A 160 6.87 8.97 9.08
C ILE A 160 5.51 9.65 9.14
N ASN A 161 5.15 10.34 8.06
CA ASN A 161 3.81 10.91 7.88
C ASN A 161 3.02 9.98 6.96
N ALA A 162 1.79 9.66 7.34
CA ALA A 162 0.86 8.89 6.54
C ALA A 162 -0.49 9.60 6.46
N THR A 163 -1.23 9.36 5.39
CA THR A 163 -2.60 9.84 5.26
C THR A 163 -3.53 8.97 6.11
N PRO A 164 -4.55 9.54 6.79
CA PRO A 164 -5.54 8.73 7.49
C PRO A 164 -6.20 7.73 6.54
N GLY A 165 -6.17 6.44 6.88
CA GLY A 165 -6.75 5.36 6.06
C GLY A 165 -5.78 4.68 5.10
N ASP A 166 -4.53 5.10 5.08
CA ASP A 166 -3.45 4.45 4.31
C ASP A 166 -2.70 3.41 5.14
#